data_253fbd809a0a93889f94b7f1d2b885c7
#
_entry.id   253fbd809a0a93889f94b7f1d2b885c7
#
_cell.length_a   1.000
_cell.length_b   1.000
_cell.length_c   1.000
_cell.angle_alpha   90.00
_cell.angle_beta   90.00
_cell.angle_gamma   90.00
#
_symmetry.space_group_name_H-M   'P 1'
#
loop_
_entity.id
_entity.type
_entity.pdbx_description
1 polymer ?
#
loop_
_entity_poly.entity_id
_entity_poly.type
_entity_poly.pdbx_seq_one_letter_code
_entity_poly.pdbx_strand_id
1 'polypeptide(L)'
;MKYWTLSDDPHAEREAQKYDNPAPSREYLLAALESYGKPITHENMSRMLGIEDEDHLEAVRRRMAAMERDGQVLRDRRGAYALIDKLDLIKGKVLGHRDGFGFVLRDDGKKPDLVLPPRQMRRVFHGDHVLVRISGRDRRGRDEATIADGIARNTQTIVGVYRSNTPEFGVLIPENPRITQEVIIPHTSCGGAKDGQVISARIVQQPATRVQPVGEVIEVLGERMDPGMEIDIAIRSYDIPAEFPPEVLDQTSDISAEVLEEDKQHRVDLRDIPLVTIDDESAKDFDDAVCAWKTKSGSWKLLVAIADVSHYVRPGTALDDEARTRGNSVYFPGQVVPMLPELLSNGLCSLNPHVDRLVMVCEMNISKTGAISRYSFYEAVMNSHARLTYNKVAAMLDGESEEGEALRREHAELVKPLKNLHELYGLLRSAREERGAIDFDTTETAIIFNDERKIEKIVPRTRNDF
;
A
#
# COMPACT_ATOMS: atom_id res chain seq x y z
N MET A 1 -28.49 28.16 28.28
CA MET A 1 -27.23 27.40 28.25
C MET A 1 -27.59 25.98 28.64
N LYS A 2 -27.19 24.99 27.82
CA LYS A 2 -27.30 23.60 28.20
C LYS A 2 -26.24 23.34 29.27
N TYR A 3 -26.61 22.87 30.43
CA TYR A 3 -25.63 22.44 31.44
C TYR A 3 -25.05 21.09 30.93
N TRP A 4 -23.74 21.03 30.78
CA TRP A 4 -22.99 19.84 30.37
C TRP A 4 -22.39 19.22 31.64
N THR A 5 -22.63 17.93 31.86
CA THR A 5 -22.01 17.19 32.97
C THR A 5 -21.40 15.90 32.42
N LEU A 6 -20.40 15.36 33.11
CA LEU A 6 -19.75 14.11 32.69
C LEU A 6 -20.76 12.94 32.59
N SER A 7 -21.80 12.96 33.42
CA SER A 7 -22.89 11.97 33.42
C SER A 7 -23.76 11.99 32.16
N ASP A 8 -23.69 13.06 31.35
CA ASP A 8 -24.47 13.21 30.14
C ASP A 8 -23.73 12.68 28.86
N ASP A 9 -22.52 12.14 29.02
CA ASP A 9 -21.77 11.58 27.90
C ASP A 9 -22.38 10.23 27.44
N PRO A 10 -23.01 10.15 26.23
CA PRO A 10 -23.66 8.93 25.77
C PRO A 10 -22.66 7.81 25.47
N HIS A 11 -21.36 8.09 25.48
CA HIS A 11 -20.28 7.13 25.22
C HIS A 11 -19.44 6.82 26.45
N ALA A 12 -19.86 7.23 27.65
CA ALA A 12 -19.13 7.04 28.91
C ALA A 12 -18.78 5.58 29.18
N GLU A 13 -19.70 4.63 28.93
CA GLU A 13 -19.44 3.20 29.11
C GLU A 13 -18.34 2.66 28.17
N ARG A 14 -18.32 3.11 26.91
CA ARG A 14 -17.27 2.77 25.94
C ARG A 14 -15.90 3.25 26.40
N GLU A 15 -15.82 4.46 26.93
CA GLU A 15 -14.57 5.05 27.43
C GLU A 15 -14.09 4.35 28.72
N ALA A 16 -15.01 3.99 29.61
CA ALA A 16 -14.70 3.25 30.84
C ALA A 16 -14.16 1.82 30.58
N GLN A 17 -14.56 1.20 29.48
CA GLN A 17 -14.02 -0.12 29.08
C GLN A 17 -12.59 -0.06 28.52
N LYS A 18 -12.15 1.12 28.06
CA LYS A 18 -10.84 1.29 27.40
C LYS A 18 -9.76 1.87 28.31
N TYR A 19 -10.14 2.60 29.33
CA TYR A 19 -9.21 3.36 30.17
C TYR A 19 -9.58 3.26 31.64
N ASP A 20 -8.60 3.06 32.50
CA ASP A 20 -8.78 3.01 33.97
C ASP A 20 -9.27 4.36 34.53
N ASN A 21 -8.89 5.47 33.87
CA ASN A 21 -9.34 6.81 34.15
C ASN A 21 -9.96 7.45 32.90
N PRO A 22 -11.26 7.23 32.62
CA PRO A 22 -11.88 7.63 31.38
C PRO A 22 -12.10 9.14 31.28
N ALA A 23 -11.55 9.78 30.27
CA ALA A 23 -11.91 11.14 29.89
C ALA A 23 -13.27 11.16 29.17
N PRO A 24 -13.97 12.30 29.13
CA PRO A 24 -15.15 12.47 28.27
C PRO A 24 -14.88 12.09 26.83
N SER A 25 -15.83 11.46 26.16
CA SER A 25 -15.67 11.02 24.78
C SER A 25 -15.33 12.19 23.83
N ARG A 26 -14.68 11.90 22.71
CA ARG A 26 -14.37 12.92 21.68
C ARG A 26 -15.64 13.56 21.15
N GLU A 27 -16.64 12.75 20.88
CA GLU A 27 -17.94 13.16 20.37
C GLU A 27 -18.63 14.13 21.35
N TYR A 28 -18.54 13.83 22.64
CA TYR A 28 -19.11 14.67 23.66
C TYR A 28 -18.38 16.02 23.82
N LEU A 29 -17.03 16.00 23.77
CA LEU A 29 -16.23 17.22 23.79
C LEU A 29 -16.47 18.10 22.56
N LEU A 30 -16.63 17.51 21.36
CA LEU A 30 -16.98 18.24 20.14
C LEU A 30 -18.35 18.89 20.25
N ALA A 31 -19.36 18.16 20.72
CA ALA A 31 -20.70 18.70 20.95
C ALA A 31 -20.73 19.82 22.01
N ALA A 32 -19.93 19.70 23.07
CA ALA A 32 -19.76 20.74 24.10
C ALA A 32 -19.10 22.00 23.50
N LEU A 33 -18.04 21.87 22.71
CA LEU A 33 -17.39 22.96 21.98
C LEU A 33 -18.34 23.63 20.99
N GLU A 34 -19.16 22.86 20.30
CA GLU A 34 -20.16 23.39 19.38
C GLU A 34 -21.21 24.22 20.08
N SER A 35 -21.76 23.70 21.20
CA SER A 35 -22.75 24.39 22.01
C SER A 35 -22.21 25.65 22.67
N TYR A 36 -20.95 25.63 23.12
CA TYR A 36 -20.28 26.79 23.70
C TYR A 36 -20.04 27.92 22.71
N GLY A 37 -19.68 27.55 21.46
CA GLY A 37 -19.62 28.45 20.32
C GLY A 37 -18.45 29.44 20.29
N LYS A 38 -17.49 29.34 21.21
CA LYS A 38 -16.28 30.19 21.31
C LYS A 38 -15.08 29.33 21.71
N PRO A 39 -13.84 29.79 21.43
CA PRO A 39 -12.65 29.09 21.92
C PRO A 39 -12.66 28.95 23.43
N ILE A 40 -12.29 27.78 23.97
CA ILE A 40 -12.28 27.47 25.40
C ILE A 40 -11.01 26.69 25.76
N THR A 41 -10.37 27.02 26.91
CA THR A 41 -9.22 26.26 27.41
C THR A 41 -9.68 24.93 28.02
N HIS A 42 -8.78 23.94 28.09
CA HIS A 42 -9.09 22.64 28.67
C HIS A 42 -9.54 22.76 30.14
N GLU A 43 -8.96 23.70 30.90
CA GLU A 43 -9.35 23.98 32.30
C GLU A 43 -10.79 24.50 32.38
N ASN A 44 -11.15 25.45 31.54
CA ASN A 44 -12.51 25.99 31.47
C ASN A 44 -13.52 24.96 30.93
N MET A 45 -13.10 24.11 29.99
CA MET A 45 -13.90 22.99 29.53
C MET A 45 -14.18 22.01 30.66
N SER A 46 -13.15 21.60 31.39
CA SER A 46 -13.29 20.70 32.53
C SER A 46 -14.20 21.27 33.60
N ARG A 47 -14.05 22.57 33.92
CA ARG A 47 -14.94 23.28 34.87
C ARG A 47 -16.39 23.29 34.38
N MET A 48 -16.61 23.51 33.09
CA MET A 48 -17.94 23.48 32.47
C MET A 48 -18.58 22.08 32.55
N LEU A 49 -17.76 21.03 32.50
CA LEU A 49 -18.18 19.64 32.63
C LEU A 49 -18.24 19.12 34.06
N GLY A 50 -18.00 20.00 35.07
CA GLY A 50 -18.02 19.63 36.48
C GLY A 50 -16.88 18.68 36.89
N ILE A 51 -15.75 18.72 36.21
CA ILE A 51 -14.57 17.89 36.50
C ILE A 51 -13.64 18.70 37.40
N GLU A 52 -13.38 18.21 38.61
CA GLU A 52 -12.58 18.90 39.61
C GLU A 52 -11.34 18.12 40.05
N ASP A 53 -11.32 16.79 39.89
CA ASP A 53 -10.18 15.96 40.27
C ASP A 53 -9.02 16.05 39.26
N GLU A 54 -7.79 15.98 39.77
CA GLU A 54 -6.56 16.19 38.99
C GLU A 54 -6.37 15.14 37.88
N ASP A 55 -6.75 13.90 38.12
CA ASP A 55 -6.54 12.81 37.17
C ASP A 55 -7.45 12.95 35.93
N HIS A 56 -8.73 13.31 36.15
CA HIS A 56 -9.66 13.59 35.07
C HIS A 56 -9.35 14.89 34.34
N LEU A 57 -8.85 15.93 35.04
CA LEU A 57 -8.35 17.16 34.41
C LEU A 57 -7.21 16.86 33.42
N GLU A 58 -6.24 16.06 33.84
CA GLU A 58 -5.14 15.62 32.97
C GLU A 58 -5.62 14.73 31.80
N ALA A 59 -6.60 13.86 32.03
CA ALA A 59 -7.20 13.04 31.00
C ALA A 59 -7.91 13.89 29.93
N VAL A 60 -8.66 14.93 30.32
CA VAL A 60 -9.26 15.92 29.40
C VAL A 60 -8.17 16.65 28.61
N ARG A 61 -7.12 17.13 29.29
CA ARG A 61 -5.99 17.82 28.65
C ARG A 61 -5.35 16.95 27.57
N ARG A 62 -5.05 15.68 27.88
CA ARG A 62 -4.48 14.72 26.93
C ARG A 62 -5.42 14.44 25.77
N ARG A 63 -6.71 14.29 26.03
CA ARG A 63 -7.73 14.07 25.00
C ARG A 63 -7.85 15.25 24.05
N MET A 64 -7.93 16.47 24.56
CA MET A 64 -7.99 17.69 23.75
C MET A 64 -6.71 17.84 22.89
N ALA A 65 -5.53 17.53 23.43
CA ALA A 65 -4.28 17.54 22.68
C ALA A 65 -4.24 16.44 21.60
N ALA A 66 -4.83 15.27 21.85
CA ALA A 66 -4.97 14.24 20.84
C ALA A 66 -5.95 14.67 19.72
N MET A 67 -7.07 15.28 20.07
CA MET A 67 -8.03 15.84 19.11
C MET A 67 -7.43 16.96 18.24
N GLU A 68 -6.50 17.74 18.80
CA GLU A 68 -5.72 18.75 18.05
C GLU A 68 -4.80 18.08 17.04
N ARG A 69 -4.03 17.06 17.44
CA ARG A 69 -3.16 16.27 16.51
C ARG A 69 -3.96 15.61 15.38
N ASP A 70 -5.14 15.09 15.70
CA ASP A 70 -6.02 14.44 14.73
C ASP A 70 -6.81 15.43 13.88
N GLY A 71 -6.60 16.76 14.11
CA GLY A 71 -7.24 17.83 13.34
C GLY A 71 -8.75 17.92 13.54
N GLN A 72 -9.26 17.59 14.74
CA GLN A 72 -10.67 17.76 15.09
C GLN A 72 -10.93 19.14 15.76
N VAL A 73 -9.94 19.67 16.45
CA VAL A 73 -9.97 20.99 17.07
C VAL A 73 -8.68 21.75 16.78
N LEU A 74 -8.72 23.06 16.84
CA LEU A 74 -7.56 23.95 16.75
C LEU A 74 -7.31 24.62 18.10
N ARG A 75 -6.03 24.71 18.51
CA ARG A 75 -5.59 25.42 19.71
C ARG A 75 -5.02 26.78 19.33
N ASP A 76 -5.52 27.85 19.93
CA ASP A 76 -5.00 29.19 19.72
C ASP A 76 -3.73 29.48 20.57
N ARG A 77 -3.11 30.64 20.35
CA ARG A 77 -1.89 31.07 21.10
C ARG A 77 -2.12 31.24 22.60
N ARG A 78 -3.38 31.31 23.05
CA ARG A 78 -3.75 31.42 24.45
C ARG A 78 -4.10 30.08 25.07
N GLY A 79 -3.95 28.99 24.32
CA GLY A 79 -4.23 27.62 24.75
C GLY A 79 -5.71 27.24 24.68
N ALA A 80 -6.57 28.04 24.05
CA ALA A 80 -7.98 27.75 23.90
C ALA A 80 -8.25 26.94 22.61
N TYR A 81 -9.16 25.97 22.71
CA TYR A 81 -9.57 25.07 21.64
C TYR A 81 -10.87 25.54 20.99
N ALA A 82 -10.96 25.39 19.67
CA ALA A 82 -12.15 25.69 18.88
C ALA A 82 -12.37 24.63 17.81
N LEU A 83 -13.61 24.45 17.36
CA LEU A 83 -13.96 23.57 16.24
C LEU A 83 -13.42 24.15 14.94
N ILE A 84 -12.84 23.27 14.13
CA ILE A 84 -12.27 23.63 12.81
C ILE A 84 -13.36 24.10 11.85
N ASP A 85 -14.51 23.45 11.83
CA ASP A 85 -15.63 23.78 10.93
C ASP A 85 -16.19 25.22 11.12
N LYS A 86 -16.01 25.81 12.31
CA LYS A 86 -16.43 27.21 12.57
C LYS A 86 -15.40 28.26 12.16
N LEU A 87 -14.20 27.82 11.71
CA LEU A 87 -13.08 28.71 11.37
C LEU A 87 -12.89 28.87 9.85
N ASP A 88 -13.80 28.38 9.01
CA ASP A 88 -13.64 28.29 7.54
C ASP A 88 -12.32 27.64 7.11
N LEU A 89 -11.83 26.67 7.93
CA LEU A 89 -10.63 25.93 7.65
C LEU A 89 -10.95 24.64 6.92
N ILE A 90 -10.12 24.33 5.94
CA ILE A 90 -10.23 23.14 5.10
C ILE A 90 -9.04 22.24 5.42
N LYS A 91 -9.32 20.99 5.78
CA LYS A 91 -8.31 19.95 5.98
C LYS A 91 -7.99 19.27 4.66
N GLY A 92 -6.72 18.92 4.45
CA GLY A 92 -6.31 18.17 3.28
C GLY A 92 -4.83 17.84 3.24
N LYS A 93 -4.47 16.96 2.29
CA LYS A 93 -3.11 16.48 2.06
C LYS A 93 -2.39 17.36 1.04
N VAL A 94 -1.15 17.73 1.33
CA VAL A 94 -0.30 18.53 0.43
C VAL A 94 0.25 17.66 -0.70
N LEU A 95 -0.01 18.07 -1.93
CA LEU A 95 0.58 17.52 -3.14
C LEU A 95 1.52 18.55 -3.75
N GLY A 96 2.84 18.37 -3.56
CA GLY A 96 3.87 19.25 -4.15
C GLY A 96 3.97 19.07 -5.67
N HIS A 97 4.42 20.12 -6.35
CA HIS A 97 4.71 20.13 -7.78
C HIS A 97 6.18 20.53 -8.01
N ARG A 98 6.82 19.95 -9.01
CA ARG A 98 8.24 20.20 -9.36
C ARG A 98 8.58 21.66 -9.59
N ASP A 99 7.61 22.49 -9.96
CA ASP A 99 7.81 23.93 -10.19
C ASP A 99 7.68 24.76 -8.89
N GLY A 100 7.66 24.11 -7.71
CA GLY A 100 7.70 24.74 -6.39
C GLY A 100 6.35 25.21 -5.82
N PHE A 101 5.26 25.13 -6.56
CA PHE A 101 3.90 25.28 -6.04
C PHE A 101 3.32 23.91 -5.65
N GLY A 102 2.12 23.87 -5.09
CA GLY A 102 1.45 22.61 -4.76
C GLY A 102 -0.07 22.76 -4.77
N PHE A 103 -0.71 21.67 -4.34
CA PHE A 103 -2.15 21.61 -4.14
C PHE A 103 -2.46 21.06 -2.76
N VAL A 104 -3.65 21.37 -2.26
CA VAL A 104 -4.23 20.67 -1.12
C VAL A 104 -5.38 19.82 -1.64
N LEU A 105 -5.18 18.51 -1.59
CA LEU A 105 -6.24 17.53 -1.82
C LEU A 105 -7.15 17.55 -0.60
N ARG A 106 -8.39 17.94 -0.80
CA ARG A 106 -9.35 18.11 0.30
C ARG A 106 -9.82 16.76 0.82
N ASP A 107 -9.83 16.57 2.12
CA ASP A 107 -10.29 15.33 2.76
C ASP A 107 -11.81 15.10 2.53
N ASP A 108 -12.60 16.17 2.31
CA ASP A 108 -14.04 16.07 2.05
C ASP A 108 -14.40 15.64 0.61
N GLY A 109 -13.45 15.68 -0.32
CA GLY A 109 -13.61 15.25 -1.72
C GLY A 109 -14.68 15.99 -2.55
N LYS A 110 -15.41 16.96 -1.95
CA LYS A 110 -16.60 17.57 -2.54
C LYS A 110 -16.34 18.81 -3.41
N LYS A 111 -15.14 19.37 -3.36
CA LYS A 111 -14.77 20.61 -4.05
C LYS A 111 -13.42 20.45 -4.76
N PRO A 112 -13.11 21.30 -5.75
CA PRO A 112 -11.81 21.26 -6.38
C PRO A 112 -10.66 21.44 -5.38
N ASP A 113 -9.50 20.86 -5.72
CA ASP A 113 -8.26 21.03 -4.97
C ASP A 113 -7.86 22.51 -4.90
N LEU A 114 -7.23 22.88 -3.78
CA LEU A 114 -6.79 24.26 -3.56
C LEU A 114 -5.33 24.42 -3.98
N VAL A 115 -4.99 25.55 -4.60
CA VAL A 115 -3.61 25.84 -5.00
C VAL A 115 -2.83 26.35 -3.80
N LEU A 116 -1.65 25.77 -3.53
CA LEU A 116 -0.65 26.29 -2.59
C LEU A 116 0.45 27.00 -3.37
N PRO A 117 0.59 28.33 -3.22
CA PRO A 117 1.67 29.05 -3.87
C PRO A 117 3.04 28.69 -3.28
N PRO A 118 4.15 28.96 -4.01
CA PRO A 118 5.50 28.59 -3.59
C PRO A 118 5.87 29.07 -2.18
N ARG A 119 5.41 30.25 -1.78
CA ARG A 119 5.64 30.81 -0.43
C ARG A 119 5.03 29.96 0.69
N GLN A 120 3.92 29.25 0.42
CA GLN A 120 3.27 28.36 1.36
C GLN A 120 3.93 26.98 1.33
N MET A 121 4.31 26.49 0.14
CA MET A 121 5.04 25.23 -0.02
C MET A 121 6.37 25.21 0.74
N ARG A 122 7.05 26.36 0.92
CA ARG A 122 8.26 26.45 1.75
C ARG A 122 8.05 26.12 3.22
N ARG A 123 6.82 25.99 3.69
CA ARG A 123 6.47 25.72 5.08
C ARG A 123 6.14 24.27 5.36
N VAL A 124 5.98 23.47 4.31
CA VAL A 124 5.48 22.09 4.38
C VAL A 124 6.19 21.22 3.36
N PHE A 125 6.15 19.92 3.56
CA PHE A 125 6.57 18.94 2.55
C PHE A 125 5.38 18.38 1.78
N HIS A 126 5.67 17.76 0.65
CA HIS A 126 4.74 16.88 -0.03
C HIS A 126 4.32 15.76 0.91
N GLY A 127 3.03 15.44 0.99
CA GLY A 127 2.50 14.40 1.87
C GLY A 127 2.03 14.89 3.24
N ASP A 128 2.44 16.10 3.70
CA ASP A 128 1.95 16.65 4.96
C ASP A 128 0.43 16.88 4.91
N HIS A 129 -0.25 16.72 6.06
CA HIS A 129 -1.64 17.15 6.21
C HIS A 129 -1.70 18.53 6.84
N VAL A 130 -2.52 19.40 6.27
CA VAL A 130 -2.60 20.81 6.62
C VAL A 130 -4.05 21.26 6.82
N LEU A 131 -4.20 22.29 7.64
CA LEU A 131 -5.40 23.11 7.68
C LEU A 131 -5.13 24.39 6.91
N VAL A 132 -5.98 24.70 5.94
CA VAL A 132 -5.81 25.86 5.07
C VAL A 132 -7.07 26.72 5.05
N ARG A 133 -6.87 28.00 4.74
CA ARG A 133 -7.94 28.96 4.44
C ARG A 133 -7.81 29.42 3.00
N ILE A 134 -8.92 29.56 2.31
CA ILE A 134 -8.95 30.18 0.97
C ILE A 134 -8.58 31.66 1.16
N SER A 135 -7.54 32.10 0.43
CA SER A 135 -6.98 33.45 0.53
C SER A 135 -7.17 34.29 -0.73
N GLY A 136 -7.62 33.68 -1.82
CA GLY A 136 -7.81 34.37 -3.09
C GLY A 136 -7.99 33.41 -4.25
N ARG A 137 -7.70 33.90 -5.45
CA ARG A 137 -7.68 33.09 -6.68
C ARG A 137 -6.40 33.32 -7.44
N ASP A 138 -5.87 32.25 -8.04
CA ASP A 138 -4.71 32.32 -8.90
C ASP A 138 -5.07 32.96 -10.27
N ARG A 139 -4.07 33.15 -11.12
CA ARG A 139 -4.26 33.75 -12.47
C ARG A 139 -5.16 32.91 -13.40
N ARG A 140 -5.40 31.64 -13.05
CA ARG A 140 -6.26 30.70 -13.79
C ARG A 140 -7.66 30.59 -13.17
N GLY A 141 -7.96 31.39 -12.14
CA GLY A 141 -9.26 31.42 -11.45
C GLY A 141 -9.47 30.31 -10.43
N ARG A 142 -8.42 29.51 -10.11
CA ARG A 142 -8.49 28.45 -9.09
C ARG A 142 -8.31 29.04 -7.69
N ASP A 143 -9.03 28.51 -6.70
CA ASP A 143 -8.92 28.97 -5.32
C ASP A 143 -7.51 28.73 -4.76
N GLU A 144 -6.87 29.81 -4.29
CA GLU A 144 -5.55 29.80 -3.67
C GLU A 144 -5.70 29.73 -2.14
N ALA A 145 -4.88 28.88 -1.51
CA ALA A 145 -4.93 28.65 -0.08
C ALA A 145 -3.70 29.17 0.66
N THR A 146 -3.91 29.55 1.90
CA THR A 146 -2.87 29.89 2.88
C THR A 146 -2.95 28.90 4.03
N ILE A 147 -1.78 28.33 4.43
CA ILE A 147 -1.68 27.41 5.54
C ILE A 147 -1.97 28.17 6.85
N ALA A 148 -2.94 27.67 7.59
CA ALA A 148 -3.24 28.08 8.96
C ALA A 148 -2.32 27.33 9.96
N ASP A 149 -2.49 27.61 11.25
CA ASP A 149 -1.82 26.83 12.30
C ASP A 149 -2.47 25.42 12.39
N GLY A 150 -1.73 24.42 12.85
CA GLY A 150 -2.22 23.04 13.01
C GLY A 150 -1.86 22.14 11.80
N ILE A 151 -0.61 21.74 11.73
CA ILE A 151 -0.06 20.91 10.64
C ILE A 151 0.34 19.54 11.21
N ALA A 152 -0.15 18.46 10.59
CA ALA A 152 0.37 17.13 10.84
C ALA A 152 1.54 16.86 9.85
N ARG A 153 2.73 16.60 10.40
CA ARG A 153 3.96 16.36 9.67
C ARG A 153 4.09 14.89 9.34
N ASN A 154 3.80 14.51 8.11
CA ASN A 154 3.88 13.11 7.68
C ASN A 154 5.22 12.76 7.06
N THR A 155 5.93 13.74 6.48
CA THR A 155 7.25 13.52 5.90
C THR A 155 8.32 13.61 6.99
N GLN A 156 8.78 12.45 7.46
CA GLN A 156 9.79 12.29 8.50
C GLN A 156 11.16 11.95 7.94
N THR A 157 11.21 11.29 6.78
CA THR A 157 12.44 10.85 6.12
C THR A 157 12.45 11.34 4.68
N ILE A 158 13.62 11.75 4.19
CA ILE A 158 13.82 12.18 2.80
C ILE A 158 15.08 11.51 2.26
N VAL A 159 14.97 10.98 1.04
CA VAL A 159 16.08 10.44 0.26
C VAL A 159 16.54 11.47 -0.77
N GLY A 160 17.83 11.62 -0.94
CA GLY A 160 18.38 12.54 -1.91
C GLY A 160 19.91 12.50 -2.00
N VAL A 161 20.43 13.35 -2.87
CA VAL A 161 21.87 13.48 -3.08
C VAL A 161 22.44 14.45 -2.06
N TYR A 162 23.46 14.00 -1.33
CA TYR A 162 24.23 14.86 -0.43
C TYR A 162 25.21 15.71 -1.22
N ARG A 163 25.25 17.00 -0.91
CA ARG A 163 26.25 17.95 -1.42
C ARG A 163 26.96 18.64 -0.25
N SER A 164 28.26 18.53 -0.23
CA SER A 164 29.08 19.26 0.72
C SER A 164 29.16 20.74 0.29
N ASN A 165 28.52 21.63 1.04
CA ASN A 165 28.35 23.02 0.63
C ASN A 165 29.34 23.97 1.32
N THR A 166 29.48 23.85 2.65
CA THR A 166 30.38 24.68 3.47
C THR A 166 31.13 23.80 4.48
N PRO A 167 32.15 24.34 5.18
CA PRO A 167 32.80 23.60 6.26
C PRO A 167 31.89 23.21 7.43
N GLU A 168 30.74 23.84 7.58
CA GLU A 168 29.84 23.65 8.72
C GLU A 168 28.65 22.72 8.39
N PHE A 169 28.19 22.71 7.15
CA PHE A 169 27.07 21.90 6.70
C PHE A 169 27.12 21.56 5.22
N GLY A 170 26.49 20.45 4.87
CA GLY A 170 26.09 20.11 3.51
C GLY A 170 24.58 20.27 3.34
N VAL A 171 24.09 19.96 2.15
CA VAL A 171 22.67 19.94 1.82
C VAL A 171 22.29 18.61 1.20
N LEU A 172 21.10 18.12 1.51
CA LEU A 172 20.45 17.01 0.82
C LEU A 172 19.50 17.61 -0.22
N ILE A 173 19.73 17.26 -1.47
CA ILE A 173 18.84 17.58 -2.61
C ILE A 173 17.89 16.41 -2.79
N PRO A 174 16.59 16.56 -2.52
CA PRO A 174 15.63 15.44 -2.59
C PRO A 174 15.53 14.83 -3.99
N GLU A 175 15.49 13.50 -4.07
CA GLU A 175 15.20 12.76 -5.32
C GLU A 175 13.74 12.87 -5.74
N ASN A 176 12.82 13.02 -4.78
CA ASN A 176 11.41 13.23 -5.09
C ASN A 176 11.20 14.66 -5.65
N PRO A 177 10.85 14.83 -6.93
CA PRO A 177 10.71 16.14 -7.55
C PRO A 177 9.54 16.97 -6.98
N ARG A 178 8.68 16.37 -6.16
CA ARG A 178 7.57 17.05 -5.46
C ARG A 178 8.04 17.74 -4.17
N ILE A 179 9.27 17.45 -3.71
CA ILE A 179 9.93 18.10 -2.58
C ILE A 179 11.02 19.00 -3.15
N THR A 180 10.77 20.29 -3.20
CA THR A 180 11.68 21.28 -3.82
C THR A 180 12.57 22.01 -2.82
N GLN A 181 12.38 21.75 -1.51
CA GLN A 181 13.21 22.29 -0.45
C GLN A 181 14.44 21.41 -0.25
N GLU A 182 15.62 22.01 -0.31
CA GLU A 182 16.85 21.40 0.17
C GLU A 182 16.82 21.28 1.69
N VAL A 183 17.38 20.18 2.22
CA VAL A 183 17.48 19.92 3.66
C VAL A 183 18.92 20.17 4.11
N ILE A 184 19.11 21.02 5.11
CA ILE A 184 20.44 21.28 5.70
C ILE A 184 20.87 20.04 6.49
N ILE A 185 22.09 19.57 6.25
CA ILE A 185 22.71 18.46 6.98
C ILE A 185 23.97 18.99 7.67
N PRO A 186 23.95 19.21 8.99
CA PRO A 186 25.16 19.57 9.73
C PRO A 186 26.23 18.49 9.58
N HIS A 187 27.52 18.88 9.46
CA HIS A 187 28.59 17.91 9.34
C HIS A 187 28.70 16.97 10.55
N THR A 188 28.27 17.42 11.72
CA THR A 188 28.15 16.57 12.93
C THR A 188 27.14 15.44 12.79
N SER A 189 26.22 15.55 11.83
CA SER A 189 25.10 14.60 11.59
C SER A 189 25.11 14.05 10.16
N CYS A 190 26.24 14.17 9.44
CA CYS A 190 26.33 13.69 8.04
C CYS A 190 26.60 12.18 7.92
N GLY A 191 26.82 11.45 9.02
CA GLY A 191 27.00 9.99 9.01
C GLY A 191 28.16 9.50 8.12
N GLY A 192 29.16 10.35 7.85
CA GLY A 192 30.28 10.02 6.95
C GLY A 192 29.95 10.11 5.46
N ALA A 193 28.80 10.67 5.09
CA ALA A 193 28.40 10.89 3.70
C ALA A 193 29.41 11.78 2.96
N LYS A 194 29.72 11.42 1.71
CA LYS A 194 30.61 12.15 0.81
C LYS A 194 29.79 12.90 -0.24
N ASP A 195 30.40 13.95 -0.80
CA ASP A 195 29.77 14.71 -1.88
C ASP A 195 29.36 13.83 -3.05
N GLY A 196 28.13 13.94 -3.49
CA GLY A 196 27.55 13.16 -4.59
C GLY A 196 26.85 11.87 -4.19
N GLN A 197 27.04 11.37 -2.98
CA GLN A 197 26.39 10.15 -2.53
C GLN A 197 24.89 10.34 -2.28
N VAL A 198 24.14 9.26 -2.49
CA VAL A 198 22.73 9.18 -2.12
C VAL A 198 22.62 8.81 -0.65
N ILE A 199 21.83 9.57 0.08
CA ILE A 199 21.61 9.38 1.51
C ILE A 199 20.11 9.34 1.83
N SER A 200 19.77 8.67 2.91
CA SER A 200 18.49 8.80 3.59
C SER A 200 18.69 9.61 4.87
N ALA A 201 17.89 10.65 5.06
CA ALA A 201 18.00 11.53 6.23
C ALA A 201 16.66 11.70 6.93
N ARG A 202 16.67 11.63 8.26
CA ARG A 202 15.54 11.95 9.13
C ARG A 202 15.46 13.45 9.32
N ILE A 203 14.27 14.01 9.24
CA ILE A 203 14.02 15.43 9.45
C ILE A 203 13.94 15.72 10.95
N VAL A 204 14.94 16.40 11.48
CA VAL A 204 14.99 16.81 12.89
C VAL A 204 14.36 18.18 13.12
N GLN A 205 14.33 19.03 12.09
CA GLN A 205 13.65 20.31 12.11
C GLN A 205 12.80 20.45 10.84
N GLN A 206 11.51 20.54 11.03
CA GLN A 206 10.54 20.70 9.93
C GLN A 206 10.58 22.12 9.34
N PRO A 207 10.27 22.28 8.03
CA PRO A 207 10.23 23.60 7.42
C PRO A 207 9.12 24.45 8.03
N ALA A 208 9.40 25.76 8.18
CA ALA A 208 8.44 26.74 8.66
C ALA A 208 8.64 28.10 7.96
N THR A 209 7.89 29.11 8.36
CA THR A 209 8.05 30.46 7.82
C THR A 209 9.47 30.97 8.11
N ARG A 210 10.29 31.14 7.06
CA ARG A 210 11.70 31.56 7.14
C ARG A 210 12.65 30.59 7.85
N VAL A 211 12.24 29.32 8.00
CA VAL A 211 13.05 28.28 8.62
C VAL A 211 13.24 27.18 7.57
N GLN A 212 14.50 26.88 7.24
CA GLN A 212 14.83 25.75 6.37
C GLN A 212 14.77 24.45 7.17
N PRO A 213 14.41 23.33 6.52
CA PRO A 213 14.43 22.03 7.17
C PRO A 213 15.89 21.61 7.48
N VAL A 214 16.06 20.92 8.60
CA VAL A 214 17.34 20.33 9.00
C VAL A 214 17.12 18.83 9.18
N GLY A 215 18.08 18.04 8.70
CA GLY A 215 18.07 16.60 8.81
C GLY A 215 19.36 16.03 9.40
N GLU A 216 19.29 14.78 9.81
CA GLU A 216 20.43 13.95 10.15
C GLU A 216 20.46 12.71 9.26
N VAL A 217 21.62 12.32 8.79
CA VAL A 217 21.77 11.11 7.95
C VAL A 217 21.57 9.88 8.81
N ILE A 218 20.64 9.03 8.40
CA ILE A 218 20.37 7.72 9.00
C ILE A 218 21.04 6.60 8.21
N GLU A 219 21.25 6.79 6.90
CA GLU A 219 21.83 5.78 6.03
C GLU A 219 22.54 6.44 4.84
N VAL A 220 23.74 5.95 4.50
CA VAL A 220 24.44 6.27 3.25
C VAL A 220 24.22 5.11 2.29
N LEU A 221 23.45 5.34 1.22
CA LEU A 221 23.05 4.29 0.27
C LEU A 221 24.18 3.94 -0.70
N GLY A 222 25.02 4.90 -1.08
CA GLY A 222 26.14 4.71 -1.99
C GLY A 222 26.22 5.78 -3.09
N GLU A 223 26.90 5.43 -4.18
CA GLU A 223 27.01 6.32 -5.34
C GLU A 223 25.74 6.23 -6.20
N ARG A 224 25.32 7.36 -6.78
CA ARG A 224 24.07 7.42 -7.58
C ARG A 224 24.05 6.44 -8.76
N MET A 225 25.21 6.07 -9.28
CA MET A 225 25.34 5.15 -10.43
C MET A 225 25.58 3.70 -10.02
N ASP A 226 25.51 3.38 -8.73
CA ASP A 226 25.63 2.01 -8.27
C ASP A 226 24.45 1.17 -8.78
N PRO A 227 24.67 -0.09 -9.20
CA PRO A 227 23.60 -0.96 -9.67
C PRO A 227 22.55 -1.18 -8.60
N GLY A 228 21.26 -0.91 -8.94
CA GLY A 228 20.14 -1.06 -8.03
C GLY A 228 19.81 0.19 -7.19
N MET A 229 20.61 1.26 -7.29
CA MET A 229 20.41 2.49 -6.54
C MET A 229 19.00 3.09 -6.76
N GLU A 230 18.46 3.02 -7.98
CA GLU A 230 17.12 3.52 -8.28
C GLU A 230 16.03 2.78 -7.51
N ILE A 231 16.23 1.48 -7.30
CA ILE A 231 15.30 0.64 -6.49
C ILE A 231 15.43 1.01 -5.02
N ASP A 232 16.65 1.16 -4.51
CA ASP A 232 16.90 1.57 -3.14
C ASP A 232 16.31 2.96 -2.82
N ILE A 233 16.46 3.90 -3.74
CA ILE A 233 15.83 5.22 -3.67
C ILE A 233 14.30 5.09 -3.65
N ALA A 234 13.72 4.27 -4.53
CA ALA A 234 12.28 4.09 -4.61
C ALA A 234 11.71 3.47 -3.32
N ILE A 235 12.33 2.39 -2.82
CA ILE A 235 11.92 1.72 -1.58
C ILE A 235 11.81 2.74 -0.44
N ARG A 236 12.83 3.56 -0.24
CA ARG A 236 12.86 4.52 0.87
C ARG A 236 12.00 5.77 0.61
N SER A 237 11.91 6.21 -0.66
CA SER A 237 11.11 7.39 -1.01
C SER A 237 9.61 7.17 -0.90
N TYR A 238 9.18 5.92 -1.00
CA TYR A 238 7.77 5.52 -0.90
C TYR A 238 7.46 4.77 0.41
N ASP A 239 8.42 4.74 1.37
CA ASP A 239 8.28 4.04 2.64
C ASP A 239 7.85 2.58 2.46
N ILE A 240 8.39 1.90 1.42
CA ILE A 240 8.07 0.50 1.14
C ILE A 240 8.76 -0.36 2.21
N PRO A 241 8.03 -1.18 2.99
CA PRO A 241 8.60 -2.01 4.03
C PRO A 241 9.40 -3.18 3.43
N ALA A 242 10.72 -2.99 3.24
CA ALA A 242 11.59 -3.97 2.59
C ALA A 242 11.99 -5.12 3.53
N GLU A 243 12.07 -4.88 4.83
CA GLU A 243 12.44 -5.86 5.84
C GLU A 243 11.21 -6.30 6.64
N PHE A 244 11.19 -7.56 7.05
CA PHE A 244 10.14 -8.07 7.94
C PHE A 244 10.52 -7.83 9.41
N PRO A 245 9.54 -7.43 10.26
CA PRO A 245 9.76 -7.33 11.70
C PRO A 245 10.17 -8.67 12.32
N PRO A 246 10.95 -8.65 13.44
CA PRO A 246 11.38 -9.88 14.11
C PRO A 246 10.23 -10.82 14.48
N GLU A 247 9.09 -10.29 14.93
CA GLU A 247 7.92 -11.06 15.33
C GLU A 247 7.32 -11.85 14.16
N VAL A 248 7.41 -11.31 12.94
CA VAL A 248 6.99 -12.00 11.71
C VAL A 248 7.96 -13.11 11.35
N LEU A 249 9.27 -12.85 11.47
CA LEU A 249 10.31 -13.85 11.20
C LEU A 249 10.24 -15.01 12.21
N ASP A 250 10.03 -14.71 13.49
CA ASP A 250 9.85 -15.70 14.54
C ASP A 250 8.62 -16.57 14.24
N GLN A 251 7.47 -15.98 13.96
CA GLN A 251 6.25 -16.73 13.60
C GLN A 251 6.47 -17.58 12.34
N THR A 252 7.21 -17.07 11.35
CA THR A 252 7.49 -17.80 10.11
C THR A 252 8.40 -18.99 10.36
N SER A 253 9.36 -18.90 11.29
CA SER A 253 10.29 -19.97 11.61
C SER A 253 9.62 -21.20 12.23
N ASP A 254 8.44 -21.03 12.82
CA ASP A 254 7.64 -22.12 13.42
C ASP A 254 6.81 -22.87 12.36
N ILE A 255 6.72 -22.38 11.13
CA ILE A 255 5.96 -23.00 10.05
C ILE A 255 6.84 -24.04 9.33
N SER A 256 6.30 -25.26 9.16
CA SER A 256 6.96 -26.30 8.35
C SER A 256 7.09 -25.85 6.89
N ALA A 257 8.23 -26.15 6.25
CA ALA A 257 8.42 -25.89 4.82
C ALA A 257 7.58 -26.78 3.89
N GLU A 258 6.99 -27.85 4.45
CA GLU A 258 6.12 -28.79 3.72
C GLU A 258 4.72 -28.80 4.32
N VAL A 259 3.74 -29.10 3.50
CA VAL A 259 2.34 -29.27 3.93
C VAL A 259 2.24 -30.54 4.81
N LEU A 260 1.79 -30.37 6.04
CA LEU A 260 1.67 -31.48 6.99
C LEU A 260 0.50 -32.40 6.64
N GLU A 261 0.60 -33.68 6.97
CA GLU A 261 -0.46 -34.65 6.73
C GLU A 261 -1.77 -34.31 7.46
N GLU A 262 -1.66 -33.66 8.62
CA GLU A 262 -2.82 -33.19 9.39
C GLU A 262 -3.57 -32.07 8.68
N ASP A 263 -2.88 -31.19 7.93
CA ASP A 263 -3.48 -30.07 7.19
C ASP A 263 -4.25 -30.53 5.94
N LYS A 264 -3.97 -31.75 5.46
CA LYS A 264 -4.67 -32.37 4.33
C LYS A 264 -6.00 -33.03 4.74
N GLN A 265 -6.19 -33.25 6.05
CA GLN A 265 -7.40 -33.88 6.56
C GLN A 265 -8.64 -33.03 6.26
N HIS A 266 -9.73 -33.70 5.85
CA HIS A 266 -11.00 -33.04 5.51
C HIS A 266 -10.98 -32.17 4.22
N ARG A 267 -9.88 -32.15 3.49
CA ARG A 267 -9.76 -31.48 2.18
C ARG A 267 -10.04 -32.44 1.04
N VAL A 268 -10.62 -31.93 -0.04
CA VAL A 268 -10.84 -32.70 -1.26
C VAL A 268 -9.50 -32.99 -1.92
N ASP A 269 -9.23 -34.25 -2.28
CA ASP A 269 -8.02 -34.63 -2.99
C ASP A 269 -8.14 -34.36 -4.49
N LEU A 270 -7.34 -33.45 -5.01
CA LEU A 270 -7.28 -33.08 -6.43
C LEU A 270 -5.89 -33.32 -7.04
N ARG A 271 -5.02 -34.09 -6.38
CA ARG A 271 -3.65 -34.34 -6.84
C ARG A 271 -3.56 -35.03 -8.19
N ASP A 272 -4.56 -35.83 -8.55
CA ASP A 272 -4.65 -36.52 -9.85
C ASP A 272 -5.29 -35.65 -10.96
N ILE A 273 -5.83 -34.48 -10.64
CA ILE A 273 -6.38 -33.56 -11.62
C ILE A 273 -5.24 -32.76 -12.27
N PRO A 274 -5.15 -32.68 -13.61
CA PRO A 274 -4.07 -31.99 -14.28
C PRO A 274 -4.20 -30.46 -14.21
N LEU A 275 -4.18 -29.95 -12.99
CA LEU A 275 -4.10 -28.53 -12.68
C LEU A 275 -2.72 -28.02 -13.04
N VAL A 276 -2.63 -26.87 -13.69
CA VAL A 276 -1.40 -26.20 -14.10
C VAL A 276 -1.42 -24.75 -13.67
N THR A 277 -0.25 -24.21 -13.37
CA THR A 277 -0.06 -22.76 -13.17
C THR A 277 0.45 -22.14 -14.47
N ILE A 278 -0.06 -20.96 -14.82
CA ILE A 278 0.32 -20.22 -16.04
C ILE A 278 0.48 -18.76 -15.67
N ASP A 279 1.72 -18.23 -15.75
CA ASP A 279 2.03 -16.85 -15.39
C ASP A 279 3.21 -16.31 -16.20
N ASP A 280 3.68 -15.12 -15.85
CA ASP A 280 4.86 -14.52 -16.45
C ASP A 280 6.15 -15.27 -16.08
N GLU A 281 7.17 -15.19 -16.92
CA GLU A 281 8.48 -15.82 -16.71
C GLU A 281 9.20 -15.29 -15.47
N SER A 282 8.91 -14.04 -15.08
CA SER A 282 9.49 -13.39 -13.92
C SER A 282 8.75 -13.68 -12.63
N ALA A 283 7.53 -14.23 -12.67
CA ALA A 283 6.75 -14.57 -11.49
C ALA A 283 7.46 -15.63 -10.63
N LYS A 284 7.44 -15.45 -9.33
CA LYS A 284 7.97 -16.42 -8.35
C LYS A 284 6.87 -17.03 -7.50
N ASP A 285 5.80 -16.32 -7.32
CA ASP A 285 4.60 -16.61 -6.54
C ASP A 285 3.46 -16.98 -7.49
N PHE A 286 3.20 -18.27 -7.62
CA PHE A 286 2.12 -18.79 -8.47
C PHE A 286 0.91 -19.05 -7.58
N ASP A 287 0.01 -18.09 -7.51
CA ASP A 287 -1.14 -18.11 -6.60
C ASP A 287 -2.30 -18.95 -7.10
N ASP A 288 -2.42 -19.16 -8.42
CA ASP A 288 -3.54 -19.85 -9.05
C ASP A 288 -3.15 -20.98 -9.98
N ALA A 289 -3.98 -22.01 -10.01
CA ALA A 289 -3.89 -23.11 -10.93
C ALA A 289 -5.27 -23.41 -11.55
N VAL A 290 -5.28 -23.81 -12.80
CA VAL A 290 -6.49 -23.98 -13.60
C VAL A 290 -6.54 -25.32 -14.31
N CYS A 291 -7.75 -25.86 -14.47
CA CYS A 291 -8.02 -27.01 -15.31
C CYS A 291 -9.47 -26.93 -15.86
N ALA A 292 -9.66 -27.29 -17.13
CA ALA A 292 -11.00 -27.33 -17.72
C ALA A 292 -11.21 -28.55 -18.60
N TRP A 293 -12.46 -29.03 -18.66
CA TRP A 293 -12.86 -30.09 -19.57
C TRP A 293 -14.33 -29.99 -19.99
N LYS A 294 -14.63 -30.56 -21.16
CA LYS A 294 -16.00 -30.67 -21.64
C LYS A 294 -16.73 -31.83 -20.94
N THR A 295 -17.93 -31.56 -20.49
CA THR A 295 -18.83 -32.59 -19.98
C THR A 295 -19.48 -33.36 -21.13
N LYS A 296 -20.14 -34.50 -20.83
CA LYS A 296 -20.89 -35.30 -21.83
C LYS A 296 -22.03 -34.52 -22.49
N SER A 297 -22.58 -33.51 -21.81
CA SER A 297 -23.63 -32.62 -22.34
C SER A 297 -23.08 -31.51 -23.26
N GLY A 298 -21.78 -31.41 -23.40
CA GLY A 298 -21.11 -30.34 -24.16
C GLY A 298 -21.00 -28.99 -23.44
N SER A 299 -21.33 -28.94 -22.16
CA SER A 299 -21.00 -27.84 -21.24
C SER A 299 -19.54 -27.98 -20.76
N TRP A 300 -19.08 -27.00 -20.06
CA TRP A 300 -17.73 -27.00 -19.51
C TRP A 300 -17.73 -27.15 -17.99
N LYS A 301 -16.73 -27.82 -17.46
CA LYS A 301 -16.33 -27.75 -16.07
C LYS A 301 -14.99 -27.04 -16.00
N LEU A 302 -14.90 -26.00 -15.16
CA LEU A 302 -13.69 -25.23 -14.89
C LEU A 302 -13.40 -25.33 -13.40
N LEU A 303 -12.16 -25.68 -13.04
CA LEU A 303 -11.59 -25.55 -11.71
C LEU A 303 -10.60 -24.40 -11.70
N VAL A 304 -10.76 -23.51 -10.73
CA VAL A 304 -9.78 -22.48 -10.37
C VAL A 304 -9.39 -22.75 -8.93
N ALA A 305 -8.14 -23.11 -8.72
CA ALA A 305 -7.56 -23.39 -7.41
C ALA A 305 -6.64 -22.24 -7.03
N ILE A 306 -6.93 -21.60 -5.92
CA ILE A 306 -6.12 -20.48 -5.38
C ILE A 306 -5.41 -20.97 -4.12
N ALA A 307 -4.14 -20.62 -3.94
CA ALA A 307 -3.38 -20.96 -2.75
C ALA A 307 -4.12 -20.54 -1.47
N ASP A 308 -4.30 -21.48 -0.53
CA ASP A 308 -5.00 -21.21 0.74
C ASP A 308 -4.10 -20.49 1.72
N VAL A 309 -3.81 -19.23 1.43
CA VAL A 309 -3.00 -18.33 2.28
C VAL A 309 -3.60 -18.22 3.69
N SER A 310 -4.92 -18.29 3.81
CA SER A 310 -5.64 -18.17 5.09
C SER A 310 -5.37 -19.32 6.07
N HIS A 311 -4.87 -20.44 5.58
CA HIS A 311 -4.42 -21.54 6.42
C HIS A 311 -3.20 -21.14 7.27
N TYR A 312 -2.28 -20.37 6.71
CA TYR A 312 -1.02 -19.97 7.35
C TYR A 312 -1.10 -18.59 7.99
N VAL A 313 -1.74 -17.63 7.32
CA VAL A 313 -1.89 -16.24 7.79
C VAL A 313 -3.23 -16.10 8.51
N ARG A 314 -3.19 -16.24 9.85
CA ARG A 314 -4.39 -16.20 10.69
C ARG A 314 -4.67 -14.77 11.17
N PRO A 315 -5.96 -14.35 11.21
CA PRO A 315 -6.33 -13.02 11.69
C PRO A 315 -5.77 -12.70 13.07
N GLY A 316 -5.20 -11.48 13.23
CA GLY A 316 -4.66 -11.00 14.50
C GLY A 316 -3.29 -11.56 14.87
N THR A 317 -2.60 -12.20 13.94
CA THR A 317 -1.19 -12.62 14.10
C THR A 317 -0.23 -11.56 13.54
N ALA A 318 1.07 -11.66 13.89
CA ALA A 318 2.09 -10.76 13.36
C ALA A 318 2.16 -10.80 11.81
N LEU A 319 2.00 -11.99 11.22
CA LEU A 319 1.90 -12.15 9.76
C LEU A 319 0.70 -11.43 9.15
N ASP A 320 -0.48 -11.48 9.78
CA ASP A 320 -1.69 -10.78 9.32
C ASP A 320 -1.52 -9.26 9.39
N ASP A 321 -1.01 -8.75 10.51
CA ASP A 321 -0.80 -7.32 10.71
C ASP A 321 0.22 -6.75 9.72
N GLU A 322 1.32 -7.46 9.48
CA GLU A 322 2.34 -7.06 8.50
C GLU A 322 1.81 -7.16 7.07
N ALA A 323 1.09 -8.22 6.72
CA ALA A 323 0.46 -8.37 5.41
C ALA A 323 -0.54 -7.23 5.12
N ARG A 324 -1.31 -6.79 6.13
CA ARG A 324 -2.21 -5.61 6.01
C ARG A 324 -1.42 -4.32 5.81
N THR A 325 -0.29 -4.16 6.49
CA THR A 325 0.58 -2.98 6.38
C THR A 325 1.19 -2.90 4.99
N ARG A 326 1.66 -4.02 4.43
CA ARG A 326 2.22 -4.08 3.07
C ARG A 326 1.16 -3.96 1.99
N GLY A 327 0.02 -4.63 2.13
CA GLY A 327 -1.12 -4.60 1.23
C GLY A 327 -0.95 -5.40 -0.07
N ASN A 328 0.26 -5.48 -0.63
CA ASN A 328 0.64 -6.24 -1.83
C ASN A 328 2.15 -6.50 -1.88
N SER A 329 2.58 -7.34 -2.80
CA SER A 329 4.00 -7.42 -3.20
C SER A 329 4.34 -6.28 -4.15
N VAL A 330 5.57 -5.75 -4.07
CA VAL A 330 6.06 -4.69 -4.96
C VAL A 330 7.13 -5.25 -5.88
N TYR A 331 6.86 -5.23 -7.18
CA TYR A 331 7.75 -5.78 -8.20
C TYR A 331 8.61 -4.67 -8.80
N PHE A 332 9.91 -4.75 -8.57
CA PHE A 332 10.91 -3.95 -9.25
C PHE A 332 11.58 -4.78 -10.35
N PRO A 333 12.18 -4.15 -11.35
CA PRO A 333 12.98 -4.88 -12.32
C PRO A 333 14.13 -5.64 -11.62
N GLY A 334 14.07 -6.98 -11.64
CA GLY A 334 15.07 -7.86 -11.03
C GLY A 334 15.00 -8.04 -9.50
N GLN A 335 14.05 -7.41 -8.82
CA GLN A 335 13.86 -7.54 -7.37
C GLN A 335 12.38 -7.46 -6.99
N VAL A 336 11.97 -8.22 -5.98
CA VAL A 336 10.61 -8.18 -5.44
C VAL A 336 10.69 -7.91 -3.94
N VAL A 337 9.87 -6.99 -3.45
CA VAL A 337 9.58 -6.84 -2.02
C VAL A 337 8.25 -7.56 -1.76
N PRO A 338 8.27 -8.77 -1.20
CA PRO A 338 7.09 -9.60 -1.12
C PRO A 338 6.15 -9.15 0.02
N MET A 339 4.84 -9.38 -0.16
CA MET A 339 3.84 -9.13 0.87
C MET A 339 3.99 -10.07 2.07
N LEU A 340 4.38 -11.32 1.83
CA LEU A 340 4.60 -12.36 2.83
C LEU A 340 6.05 -12.85 2.78
N PRO A 341 6.61 -13.39 3.88
CA PRO A 341 7.94 -14.04 3.88
C PRO A 341 8.07 -15.10 2.78
N GLU A 342 9.27 -15.27 2.22
CA GLU A 342 9.52 -16.16 1.08
C GLU A 342 9.12 -17.62 1.33
N LEU A 343 9.18 -18.09 2.57
CA LEU A 343 8.68 -19.44 2.95
C LEU A 343 7.20 -19.61 2.56
N LEU A 344 6.42 -18.55 2.67
CA LEU A 344 5.00 -18.54 2.27
C LEU A 344 4.85 -18.13 0.81
N SER A 345 5.32 -16.95 0.40
CA SER A 345 5.06 -16.39 -0.92
C SER A 345 5.62 -17.24 -2.07
N ASN A 346 6.86 -17.71 -1.95
CA ASN A 346 7.52 -18.55 -2.98
C ASN A 346 7.44 -20.05 -2.65
N GLY A 347 7.08 -20.38 -1.40
CA GLY A 347 7.02 -21.75 -0.86
C GLY A 347 5.61 -22.29 -0.77
N LEU A 348 5.05 -22.29 0.44
CA LEU A 348 3.78 -22.96 0.77
C LEU A 348 2.55 -22.37 0.05
N CYS A 349 2.54 -21.07 -0.20
CA CYS A 349 1.47 -20.38 -0.93
C CYS A 349 1.75 -20.25 -2.44
N SER A 350 2.90 -20.71 -2.93
CA SER A 350 3.18 -20.84 -4.36
C SER A 350 2.85 -22.26 -4.83
N LEU A 351 2.01 -22.39 -5.85
CA LEU A 351 1.56 -23.68 -6.39
C LEU A 351 2.65 -24.34 -7.24
N ASN A 352 3.79 -24.60 -6.61
CA ASN A 352 4.95 -25.22 -7.23
C ASN A 352 4.62 -26.63 -7.76
N PRO A 353 5.24 -27.07 -8.89
CA PRO A 353 4.93 -28.35 -9.50
C PRO A 353 5.40 -29.52 -8.63
N HIS A 354 4.63 -30.63 -8.69
CA HIS A 354 4.95 -31.93 -8.10
C HIS A 354 5.10 -31.93 -6.57
N VAL A 355 4.53 -30.96 -5.89
CA VAL A 355 4.44 -30.91 -4.41
C VAL A 355 3.03 -30.62 -3.97
N ASP A 356 2.64 -31.13 -2.80
CA ASP A 356 1.32 -30.89 -2.23
C ASP A 356 1.16 -29.42 -1.85
N ARG A 357 0.01 -28.84 -2.20
CA ARG A 357 -0.36 -27.48 -1.83
C ARG A 357 -1.81 -27.43 -1.38
N LEU A 358 -2.06 -26.65 -0.34
CA LEU A 358 -3.40 -26.38 0.16
C LEU A 358 -4.04 -25.27 -0.68
N VAL A 359 -5.25 -25.49 -1.13
CA VAL A 359 -5.97 -24.56 -2.01
C VAL A 359 -7.43 -24.39 -1.61
N MET A 360 -7.95 -23.22 -1.93
CA MET A 360 -9.37 -22.93 -2.01
C MET A 360 -9.80 -23.05 -3.48
N VAL A 361 -10.74 -23.91 -3.77
CA VAL A 361 -11.15 -24.18 -5.15
C VAL A 361 -12.52 -23.57 -5.43
N CYS A 362 -12.63 -22.91 -6.58
CA CYS A 362 -13.90 -22.58 -7.21
C CYS A 362 -14.13 -23.54 -8.37
N GLU A 363 -15.09 -24.45 -8.22
CA GLU A 363 -15.55 -25.35 -9.28
C GLU A 363 -16.76 -24.75 -9.96
N MET A 364 -16.71 -24.55 -11.28
CA MET A 364 -17.76 -23.91 -12.06
C MET A 364 -18.26 -24.80 -13.18
N ASN A 365 -19.57 -24.83 -13.40
CA ASN A 365 -20.20 -25.36 -14.61
C ASN A 365 -20.55 -24.20 -15.54
N ILE A 366 -20.01 -24.21 -16.76
CA ILE A 366 -20.19 -23.16 -17.75
C ILE A 366 -20.96 -23.74 -18.94
N SER A 367 -21.99 -23.03 -19.37
CA SER A 367 -22.83 -23.43 -20.51
C SER A 367 -22.08 -23.30 -21.82
N LYS A 368 -22.65 -23.81 -22.91
CA LYS A 368 -22.13 -23.66 -24.27
C LYS A 368 -22.10 -22.21 -24.78
N THR A 369 -22.75 -21.29 -24.06
CA THR A 369 -22.78 -19.85 -24.37
C THR A 369 -21.93 -19.02 -23.40
N GLY A 370 -21.07 -19.65 -22.60
CA GLY A 370 -20.18 -18.95 -21.68
C GLY A 370 -20.85 -18.47 -20.36
N ALA A 371 -22.12 -18.86 -20.09
CA ALA A 371 -22.80 -18.49 -18.85
C ALA A 371 -22.47 -19.49 -17.74
N ILE A 372 -22.13 -18.98 -16.53
CA ILE A 372 -21.95 -19.80 -15.33
C ILE A 372 -23.33 -20.25 -14.85
N SER A 373 -23.57 -21.56 -14.85
CA SER A 373 -24.87 -22.16 -14.44
C SER A 373 -24.86 -22.62 -12.99
N ARG A 374 -23.73 -23.03 -12.47
CA ARG A 374 -23.51 -23.47 -11.08
C ARG A 374 -22.08 -23.29 -10.69
N TYR A 375 -21.83 -22.97 -9.43
CA TYR A 375 -20.48 -22.97 -8.83
C TYR A 375 -20.52 -23.48 -7.39
N SER A 376 -19.37 -23.93 -6.89
CA SER A 376 -19.14 -24.32 -5.50
C SER A 376 -17.73 -24.00 -5.08
N PHE A 377 -17.57 -23.66 -3.78
CA PHE A 377 -16.27 -23.45 -3.17
C PHE A 377 -15.99 -24.54 -2.14
N TYR A 378 -14.75 -24.99 -2.10
CA TYR A 378 -14.30 -25.98 -1.11
C TYR A 378 -12.79 -25.94 -0.95
N GLU A 379 -12.32 -26.39 0.21
CA GLU A 379 -10.91 -26.58 0.50
C GLU A 379 -10.41 -27.88 -0.13
N ALA A 380 -9.21 -27.85 -0.71
CA ALA A 380 -8.62 -29.00 -1.36
C ALA A 380 -7.11 -29.09 -1.12
N VAL A 381 -6.55 -30.26 -1.40
CA VAL A 381 -5.12 -30.47 -1.61
C VAL A 381 -4.91 -30.79 -3.09
N MET A 382 -3.94 -30.12 -3.70
CA MET A 382 -3.59 -30.33 -5.11
C MET A 382 -2.08 -30.50 -5.29
N ASN A 383 -1.74 -30.96 -6.50
CA ASN A 383 -0.39 -31.03 -7.02
C ASN A 383 -0.39 -30.33 -8.38
N SER A 384 0.40 -29.28 -8.57
CA SER A 384 0.52 -28.67 -9.89
C SER A 384 1.30 -29.61 -10.81
N HIS A 385 0.73 -29.95 -11.95
CA HIS A 385 1.36 -30.87 -12.92
C HIS A 385 2.45 -30.18 -13.74
N ALA A 386 2.40 -28.86 -13.89
CA ALA A 386 3.45 -28.07 -14.50
C ALA A 386 3.35 -26.59 -14.11
N ARG A 387 4.51 -25.96 -14.05
CA ARG A 387 4.68 -24.52 -14.01
C ARG A 387 4.93 -24.01 -15.41
N LEU A 388 3.92 -23.44 -16.03
CA LEU A 388 3.98 -22.95 -17.40
C LEU A 388 4.06 -21.42 -17.42
N THR A 389 4.53 -20.88 -18.55
CA THR A 389 4.46 -19.44 -18.81
C THR A 389 3.53 -19.17 -19.98
N TYR A 390 3.03 -17.92 -20.08
CA TYR A 390 2.19 -17.52 -21.23
C TYR A 390 2.86 -17.84 -22.56
N ASN A 391 4.17 -17.58 -22.69
CA ASN A 391 4.92 -17.87 -23.91
C ASN A 391 5.02 -19.38 -24.20
N LYS A 392 5.27 -20.20 -23.18
CA LYS A 392 5.31 -21.67 -23.35
C LYS A 392 3.96 -22.22 -23.78
N VAL A 393 2.87 -21.75 -23.14
CA VAL A 393 1.51 -22.19 -23.53
C VAL A 393 1.18 -21.76 -24.95
N ALA A 394 1.50 -20.50 -25.33
CA ALA A 394 1.35 -20.01 -26.68
C ALA A 394 2.10 -20.90 -27.70
N ALA A 395 3.40 -21.19 -27.46
CA ALA A 395 4.19 -22.06 -28.31
C ALA A 395 3.62 -23.50 -28.41
N MET A 396 3.11 -24.05 -27.29
CA MET A 396 2.47 -25.38 -27.30
C MET A 396 1.19 -25.43 -28.11
N LEU A 397 0.44 -24.33 -28.19
CA LEU A 397 -0.88 -24.29 -28.86
C LEU A 397 -0.77 -23.83 -30.33
N ASP A 398 0.26 -23.04 -30.68
CA ASP A 398 0.45 -22.48 -32.03
C ASP A 398 0.90 -23.50 -33.13
N GLY A 399 1.36 -24.65 -32.75
CA GLY A 399 1.47 -25.83 -33.62
C GLY A 399 2.66 -25.93 -34.58
N GLU A 400 3.39 -24.84 -34.89
CA GLU A 400 4.37 -24.81 -36.01
C GLU A 400 5.84 -24.62 -35.60
N SER A 401 6.14 -24.27 -34.33
CA SER A 401 7.50 -24.03 -33.87
C SER A 401 8.20 -25.30 -33.37
N GLU A 402 9.52 -25.44 -33.60
CA GLU A 402 10.34 -26.52 -33.03
C GLU A 402 10.29 -26.53 -31.51
N GLU A 403 10.27 -25.33 -30.88
CA GLU A 403 10.10 -25.15 -29.43
C GLU A 403 8.75 -25.70 -28.97
N GLY A 404 7.66 -25.35 -29.66
CA GLY A 404 6.32 -25.85 -29.33
C GLY A 404 6.22 -27.38 -29.47
N GLU A 405 6.89 -27.99 -30.45
CA GLU A 405 6.97 -29.44 -30.55
C GLU A 405 7.74 -30.09 -29.39
N ALA A 406 8.84 -29.48 -28.96
CA ALA A 406 9.61 -29.97 -27.84
C ALA A 406 8.80 -29.91 -26.55
N LEU A 407 8.15 -28.77 -26.27
CA LEU A 407 7.26 -28.57 -25.08
C LEU A 407 6.06 -29.54 -25.12
N ARG A 408 5.44 -29.79 -26.27
CA ARG A 408 4.35 -30.78 -26.40
C ARG A 408 4.81 -32.21 -26.12
N ARG A 409 6.08 -32.56 -26.44
CA ARG A 409 6.64 -33.87 -26.07
C ARG A 409 6.92 -33.97 -24.59
N GLU A 410 7.46 -32.90 -23.99
CA GLU A 410 7.77 -32.84 -22.56
C GLU A 410 6.49 -32.90 -21.70
N HIS A 411 5.43 -32.21 -22.12
CA HIS A 411 4.16 -32.10 -21.40
C HIS A 411 2.99 -32.74 -22.15
N ALA A 412 3.21 -33.96 -22.68
CA ALA A 412 2.25 -34.62 -23.61
C ALA A 412 0.85 -34.78 -23.00
N GLU A 413 0.75 -35.09 -21.70
CA GLU A 413 -0.49 -35.23 -20.97
C GLU A 413 -1.25 -33.92 -20.75
N LEU A 414 -0.56 -32.78 -20.80
CA LEU A 414 -1.15 -31.46 -20.60
C LEU A 414 -1.67 -30.79 -21.87
N VAL A 415 -1.27 -31.27 -23.04
CA VAL A 415 -1.69 -30.71 -24.36
C VAL A 415 -3.22 -30.64 -24.48
N LYS A 416 -3.91 -31.71 -24.10
CA LYS A 416 -5.39 -31.73 -24.16
C LYS A 416 -6.04 -30.81 -23.13
N PRO A 417 -5.66 -30.79 -21.83
CA PRO A 417 -6.11 -29.80 -20.85
C PRO A 417 -5.90 -28.37 -21.31
N LEU A 418 -4.73 -28.03 -21.85
CA LEU A 418 -4.41 -26.66 -22.33
C LEU A 418 -5.29 -26.26 -23.54
N LYS A 419 -5.51 -27.18 -24.50
CA LYS A 419 -6.47 -26.95 -25.61
C LYS A 419 -7.89 -26.71 -25.10
N ASN A 420 -8.31 -27.43 -24.06
CA ASN A 420 -9.63 -27.21 -23.44
C ASN A 420 -9.72 -25.82 -22.78
N LEU A 421 -8.67 -25.40 -22.05
CA LEU A 421 -8.62 -24.07 -21.43
C LEU A 421 -8.69 -22.98 -22.49
N HIS A 422 -7.94 -23.11 -23.57
CA HIS A 422 -7.93 -22.13 -24.67
C HIS A 422 -9.32 -22.05 -25.38
N GLU A 423 -9.95 -23.19 -25.65
CA GLU A 423 -11.29 -23.20 -26.23
C GLU A 423 -12.33 -22.54 -25.30
N LEU A 424 -12.24 -22.83 -23.99
CA LEU A 424 -13.08 -22.19 -23.00
C LEU A 424 -12.80 -20.68 -22.90
N TYR A 425 -11.54 -20.26 -22.94
CA TYR A 425 -11.17 -18.86 -22.98
C TYR A 425 -11.82 -18.12 -24.16
N GLY A 426 -11.75 -18.68 -25.38
CA GLY A 426 -12.40 -18.10 -26.55
C GLY A 426 -13.90 -17.92 -26.37
N LEU A 427 -14.58 -18.90 -25.75
CA LEU A 427 -15.99 -18.82 -25.43
C LEU A 427 -16.32 -17.71 -24.41
N LEU A 428 -15.52 -17.62 -23.35
CA LEU A 428 -15.71 -16.61 -22.31
C LEU A 428 -15.40 -15.20 -22.83
N ARG A 429 -14.37 -15.06 -23.69
CA ARG A 429 -14.03 -13.80 -24.36
C ARG A 429 -15.18 -13.32 -25.22
N SER A 430 -15.74 -14.18 -26.08
CA SER A 430 -16.90 -13.81 -26.91
C SER A 430 -18.10 -13.38 -26.08
N ALA A 431 -18.42 -14.13 -25.01
CA ALA A 431 -19.50 -13.75 -24.10
C ALA A 431 -19.25 -12.41 -23.36
N ARG A 432 -18.00 -12.08 -23.08
CA ARG A 432 -17.59 -10.80 -22.48
C ARG A 432 -17.74 -9.64 -23.47
N GLU A 433 -17.34 -9.83 -24.72
CA GLU A 433 -17.49 -8.84 -25.80
C GLU A 433 -18.98 -8.55 -26.10
N GLU A 434 -19.84 -9.59 -26.15
CA GLU A 434 -21.29 -9.43 -26.31
C GLU A 434 -21.94 -8.61 -25.19
N ARG A 435 -21.40 -8.66 -23.95
CA ARG A 435 -21.85 -7.83 -22.83
C ARG A 435 -21.35 -6.39 -22.89
N GLY A 436 -20.56 -6.02 -23.90
CA GLY A 436 -20.03 -4.66 -24.08
C GLY A 436 -18.80 -4.34 -23.24
N ALA A 437 -18.01 -5.34 -22.87
CA ALA A 437 -16.73 -5.10 -22.22
C ALA A 437 -15.77 -4.37 -23.16
N ILE A 438 -15.10 -3.35 -22.64
CA ILE A 438 -14.05 -2.61 -23.37
C ILE A 438 -12.71 -3.28 -23.06
N ASP A 439 -12.00 -3.68 -24.09
CA ASP A 439 -10.61 -4.16 -23.97
C ASP A 439 -9.68 -3.00 -24.30
N PHE A 440 -8.79 -2.64 -23.34
CA PHE A 440 -7.82 -1.58 -23.53
C PHE A 440 -6.49 -2.19 -24.01
N ASP A 441 -6.09 -1.87 -25.21
CA ASP A 441 -4.77 -2.24 -25.74
C ASP A 441 -3.73 -1.23 -25.24
N THR A 442 -3.10 -1.52 -24.10
CA THR A 442 -2.04 -0.71 -23.51
C THR A 442 -0.69 -1.33 -23.80
N THR A 443 0.26 -0.52 -24.29
CA THR A 443 1.64 -0.96 -24.46
C THR A 443 2.35 -0.98 -23.11
N GLU A 444 2.71 -2.15 -22.62
CA GLU A 444 3.61 -2.34 -21.49
C GLU A 444 5.07 -2.36 -21.97
N THR A 445 5.99 -1.96 -21.08
CA THR A 445 7.43 -1.98 -21.40
C THR A 445 8.16 -2.89 -20.43
N ALA A 446 9.12 -3.65 -20.95
CA ALA A 446 10.06 -4.44 -20.16
C ALA A 446 11.44 -3.76 -20.14
N ILE A 447 12.05 -3.71 -18.96
CA ILE A 447 13.42 -3.26 -18.76
C ILE A 447 14.32 -4.49 -18.75
N ILE A 448 15.29 -4.53 -19.66
CA ILE A 448 16.27 -5.63 -19.77
C ILE A 448 17.58 -5.14 -19.19
N PHE A 449 18.15 -5.93 -18.27
CA PHE A 449 19.44 -5.68 -17.65
C PHE A 449 20.54 -6.50 -18.28
N ASN A 450 21.74 -5.94 -18.31
CA ASN A 450 22.95 -6.67 -18.64
C ASN A 450 23.48 -7.44 -17.42
N ASP A 451 24.58 -8.18 -17.58
CA ASP A 451 25.23 -8.97 -16.53
C ASP A 451 25.74 -8.12 -15.35
N GLU A 452 25.96 -6.83 -15.55
CA GLU A 452 26.34 -5.85 -14.51
C GLU A 452 25.12 -5.27 -13.78
N ARG A 453 23.90 -5.77 -14.04
CA ARG A 453 22.62 -5.26 -13.50
C ARG A 453 22.35 -3.79 -13.88
N LYS A 454 22.88 -3.30 -14.99
CA LYS A 454 22.56 -2.00 -15.58
C LYS A 454 21.52 -2.17 -16.68
N ILE A 455 20.69 -1.17 -16.87
CA ILE A 455 19.68 -1.15 -17.93
C ILE A 455 20.39 -1.24 -19.29
N GLU A 456 20.18 -2.35 -20.00
CA GLU A 456 20.68 -2.54 -21.36
C GLU A 456 19.75 -1.92 -22.39
N LYS A 457 18.43 -2.22 -22.26
CA LYS A 457 17.41 -1.70 -23.17
C LYS A 457 16.03 -1.71 -22.51
N ILE A 458 15.14 -0.89 -23.06
CA ILE A 458 13.72 -0.87 -22.74
C ILE A 458 12.98 -1.26 -24.01
N VAL A 459 12.16 -2.31 -23.93
CA VAL A 459 11.44 -2.87 -25.08
C VAL A 459 9.94 -2.92 -24.79
N PRO A 460 9.08 -2.75 -25.82
CA PRO A 460 7.65 -2.99 -25.64
C PRO A 460 7.41 -4.48 -25.37
N ARG A 461 6.46 -4.76 -24.49
CA ARG A 461 5.97 -6.12 -24.23
C ARG A 461 4.84 -6.42 -25.21
N THR A 462 5.01 -7.47 -25.99
CA THR A 462 3.95 -7.94 -26.88
C THR A 462 3.05 -8.88 -26.07
N ARG A 463 1.77 -8.57 -25.97
CA ARG A 463 0.78 -9.49 -25.41
C ARG A 463 0.46 -10.57 -26.44
N ASN A 464 0.34 -11.80 -25.98
CA ASN A 464 -0.24 -12.89 -26.75
C ASN A 464 -1.70 -13.12 -26.30
N ASP A 465 -2.43 -14.01 -26.99
CA ASP A 465 -3.84 -14.30 -26.71
C ASP A 465 -4.04 -15.28 -25.51
N PHE A 466 -3.01 -15.40 -24.64
CA PHE A 466 -3.03 -16.34 -23.50
C PHE A 466 -2.81 -15.61 -22.18
#